data_6733c47d3fe8f8eef827f5d42f4f98e9
#
_entry.id   6733c47d3fe8f8eef827f5d42f4f98e9
#
_cell.length_a   1.000
_cell.length_b   1.000
_cell.length_c   1.000
_cell.angle_alpha   90.00
_cell.angle_beta   90.00
_cell.angle_gamma   90.00
#
_symmetry.space_group_name_H-M   'P 1'
#
loop_
_entity.id
_entity.type
_entity.pdbx_description
1 polymer ?
#
loop_
_entity_poly.entity_id
_entity_poly.type
_entity_poly.pdbx_seq_one_letter_code
_entity_poly.pdbx_strand_id
1 'polypeptide(L)'
;MIRNRARLALLSATAAAALSACTPVVVSDTPTLPEPTRRTAETTVIAPSRTTPLSPKQAASNFLSVIRKMEPAVERECVSRRTTDINCDYQFVVDDRLEMEPNAFQTLDDNGRPIIGFTVSLIAAAQNADELAFVVGHEASHHILNHLARKSNSATAGAIILGGLAAAAGADSTTISSVQQMGANVGSRVYSKDWELQADYMGAIVTMNAGYDPVNGAEFFRRMPDPGNQILGSHPSRAARMAQVQKAVADVRAGRTR
;
A
#
# COMPACT_ATOMS: atom_id res chain seq x y z
N MET A 1 -30.20 32.30 -52.02
CA MET A 1 -28.98 32.93 -52.60
C MET A 1 -28.15 33.48 -51.44
N ILE A 2 -26.94 33.06 -51.35
CA ILE A 2 -25.67 33.61 -50.87
C ILE A 2 -24.89 32.46 -50.18
N ARG A 3 -23.92 31.95 -50.97
CA ARG A 3 -22.95 30.95 -50.54
C ARG A 3 -21.78 31.68 -49.90
N ASN A 4 -21.44 31.36 -48.64
CA ASN A 4 -20.18 31.79 -48.06
C ASN A 4 -19.25 30.58 -47.93
N ARG A 5 -18.19 30.58 -48.75
CA ARG A 5 -17.07 29.66 -48.68
C ARG A 5 -16.02 30.24 -47.74
N ALA A 6 -15.79 29.64 -46.60
CA ALA A 6 -14.63 29.93 -45.77
C ALA A 6 -13.43 29.07 -46.22
N ARG A 7 -12.35 29.75 -46.62
CA ARG A 7 -11.08 29.18 -47.08
C ARG A 7 -10.26 28.79 -45.82
N LEU A 8 -9.87 27.53 -45.77
CA LEU A 8 -8.92 27.02 -44.79
C LEU A 8 -7.50 27.38 -45.27
N ALA A 9 -6.77 28.19 -44.53
CA ALA A 9 -5.36 28.48 -44.78
C ALA A 9 -4.51 27.49 -43.97
N LEU A 10 -3.77 26.62 -44.67
CA LEU A 10 -2.69 25.80 -44.08
C LEU A 10 -1.48 26.71 -43.84
N LEU A 11 -1.06 26.85 -42.59
CA LEU A 11 0.26 27.37 -42.21
C LEU A 11 1.20 26.21 -42.00
N SER A 12 2.15 26.03 -42.91
CA SER A 12 3.29 25.13 -42.80
C SER A 12 4.39 25.84 -42.02
N ALA A 13 4.69 25.38 -40.82
CA ALA A 13 5.86 25.80 -40.06
C ALA A 13 7.02 24.82 -40.28
N THR A 14 8.00 25.25 -41.00
CA THR A 14 9.31 24.56 -41.16
C THR A 14 10.18 24.90 -39.95
N ALA A 15 10.47 23.90 -39.11
CA ALA A 15 11.46 24.01 -38.03
C ALA A 15 12.86 23.68 -38.60
N ALA A 16 13.75 24.65 -38.63
CA ALA A 16 15.17 24.46 -38.94
C ALA A 16 15.89 23.97 -37.67
N ALA A 17 16.48 22.77 -37.74
CA ALA A 17 17.33 22.25 -36.68
C ALA A 17 18.76 22.82 -36.86
N ALA A 18 19.21 23.61 -35.87
CA ALA A 18 20.61 24.05 -35.77
C ALA A 18 21.40 22.99 -35.00
N LEU A 19 22.30 22.28 -35.69
CA LEU A 19 23.33 21.44 -35.08
C LEU A 19 24.46 22.33 -34.56
N SER A 20 24.57 22.47 -33.24
CA SER A 20 25.76 23.05 -32.59
C SER A 20 26.79 21.95 -32.36
N ALA A 21 27.91 22.03 -33.09
CA ALA A 21 29.08 21.18 -32.87
C ALA A 21 29.83 21.65 -31.63
N CYS A 22 29.88 20.81 -30.59
CA CYS A 22 30.76 21.02 -29.44
C CYS A 22 32.16 20.46 -29.77
N THR A 23 33.15 21.33 -29.87
CA THR A 23 34.57 20.96 -29.91
C THR A 23 35.04 20.61 -28.48
N PRO A 24 35.82 19.53 -28.25
CA PRO A 24 36.36 19.24 -26.93
C PRO A 24 37.53 20.18 -26.61
N VAL A 25 37.39 20.88 -25.47
CA VAL A 25 38.51 21.62 -24.88
C VAL A 25 39.35 20.62 -24.09
N VAL A 26 40.60 20.44 -24.50
CA VAL A 26 41.60 19.70 -23.74
C VAL A 26 42.17 20.66 -22.69
N VAL A 27 41.81 20.43 -21.41
CA VAL A 27 42.45 21.05 -20.30
C VAL A 27 43.53 20.13 -19.76
N SER A 28 44.78 20.43 -20.08
CA SER A 28 45.93 19.85 -19.38
C SER A 28 46.17 20.75 -18.19
N ASP A 29 46.12 20.17 -17.00
CA ASP A 29 46.87 20.41 -15.78
C ASP A 29 46.01 19.98 -14.58
N THR A 30 46.25 18.74 -14.16
CA THR A 30 45.67 18.18 -12.93
C THR A 30 46.63 18.47 -11.78
N PRO A 31 46.23 19.25 -10.76
CA PRO A 31 46.95 19.24 -9.48
C PRO A 31 46.67 17.89 -8.80
N THR A 32 47.69 17.15 -8.50
CA THR A 32 47.66 15.92 -7.67
C THR A 32 47.14 16.27 -6.28
N LEU A 33 45.88 15.91 -5.99
CA LEU A 33 45.35 15.88 -4.65
C LEU A 33 45.94 14.65 -3.91
N PRO A 34 46.28 14.77 -2.60
CA PRO A 34 46.74 13.62 -1.84
C PRO A 34 45.61 12.58 -1.75
N GLU A 35 46.01 11.33 -1.98
CA GLU A 35 45.15 10.15 -1.94
C GLU A 35 44.45 10.04 -0.56
N PRO A 36 43.12 9.99 -0.51
CA PRO A 36 42.44 9.79 0.76
C PRO A 36 42.76 8.37 1.25
N THR A 37 43.39 8.30 2.42
CA THR A 37 43.61 7.04 3.15
C THR A 37 42.31 6.24 3.22
N ARG A 38 42.26 5.15 2.48
CA ARG A 38 41.15 4.20 2.45
C ARG A 38 41.02 3.58 3.84
N ARG A 39 40.21 4.22 4.71
CA ARG A 39 39.64 3.49 5.84
C ARG A 39 38.69 2.47 5.24
N THR A 40 39.10 1.21 5.26
CA THR A 40 38.21 0.09 5.08
C THR A 40 37.12 0.20 6.16
N ALA A 41 35.98 0.79 5.78
CA ALA A 41 34.76 0.59 6.55
C ALA A 41 34.48 -0.92 6.46
N GLU A 42 34.76 -1.62 7.55
CA GLU A 42 34.25 -2.97 7.74
C GLU A 42 32.73 -2.88 7.66
N THR A 43 32.20 -3.17 6.47
CA THR A 43 30.77 -3.40 6.29
C THR A 43 30.50 -4.68 7.07
N THR A 44 30.08 -4.52 8.32
CA THR A 44 29.49 -5.61 9.08
C THR A 44 28.26 -6.01 8.30
N VAL A 45 28.38 -7.01 7.45
CA VAL A 45 27.26 -7.71 6.84
C VAL A 45 26.55 -8.38 8.02
N ILE A 46 25.51 -7.72 8.54
CA ILE A 46 24.58 -8.34 9.46
C ILE A 46 23.94 -9.46 8.65
N ALA A 47 24.46 -10.68 8.84
CA ALA A 47 23.83 -11.88 8.30
C ALA A 47 22.36 -11.86 8.77
N PRO A 48 21.39 -12.17 7.89
CA PRO A 48 20.00 -12.24 8.31
C PRO A 48 19.92 -13.23 9.46
N SER A 49 19.46 -12.76 10.62
CA SER A 49 19.24 -13.62 11.78
C SER A 49 18.28 -14.73 11.32
N ARG A 50 18.78 -15.95 11.23
CA ARG A 50 17.96 -17.15 11.09
C ARG A 50 17.20 -17.30 12.40
N THR A 51 16.06 -16.63 12.52
CA THR A 51 15.15 -16.85 13.64
C THR A 51 14.58 -18.25 13.46
N THR A 52 14.83 -19.11 14.41
CA THR A 52 14.17 -20.42 14.49
C THR A 52 12.65 -20.17 14.53
N PRO A 53 11.85 -20.82 13.70
CA PRO A 53 10.39 -20.66 13.75
C PRO A 53 9.85 -20.90 15.16
N LEU A 54 8.89 -20.10 15.59
CA LEU A 54 8.23 -20.29 16.87
C LEU A 54 7.52 -21.64 16.88
N SER A 55 7.52 -22.34 18.02
CA SER A 55 6.64 -23.50 18.17
C SER A 55 5.18 -23.05 18.09
N PRO A 56 4.23 -23.93 17.66
CA PRO A 56 2.81 -23.56 17.55
C PRO A 56 2.23 -22.95 18.83
N LYS A 57 2.63 -23.47 19.99
CA LYS A 57 2.23 -22.93 21.30
C LYS A 57 2.75 -21.50 21.52
N GLN A 58 4.01 -21.25 21.16
CA GLN A 58 4.61 -19.92 21.29
C GLN A 58 3.96 -18.93 20.30
N ALA A 59 3.71 -19.33 19.04
CA ALA A 59 3.03 -18.51 18.06
C ALA A 59 1.61 -18.13 18.53
N ALA A 60 0.83 -19.07 19.01
CA ALA A 60 -0.49 -18.83 19.56
C ALA A 60 -0.46 -17.92 20.79
N SER A 61 0.46 -18.16 21.74
CA SER A 61 0.60 -17.31 22.94
C SER A 61 1.02 -15.88 22.57
N ASN A 62 1.94 -15.73 21.61
CA ASN A 62 2.38 -14.43 21.11
C ASN A 62 1.21 -13.69 20.46
N PHE A 63 0.46 -14.35 19.59
CA PHE A 63 -0.74 -13.79 18.95
C PHE A 63 -1.76 -13.29 19.97
N LEU A 64 -2.16 -14.12 20.93
CA LEU A 64 -3.11 -13.72 21.98
C LEU A 64 -2.61 -12.54 22.83
N SER A 65 -1.32 -12.49 23.13
CA SER A 65 -0.72 -11.36 23.86
C SER A 65 -0.77 -10.07 23.05
N VAL A 66 -0.48 -10.15 21.75
CA VAL A 66 -0.55 -9.00 20.84
C VAL A 66 -1.98 -8.50 20.70
N ILE A 67 -2.96 -9.39 20.45
CA ILE A 67 -4.36 -8.98 20.30
C ILE A 67 -4.87 -8.26 21.55
N ARG A 68 -4.67 -8.81 22.75
CA ARG A 68 -5.10 -8.16 24.00
C ARG A 68 -4.57 -6.73 24.17
N LYS A 69 -3.40 -6.42 23.62
CA LYS A 69 -2.79 -5.09 23.71
C LYS A 69 -3.20 -4.21 22.53
N MET A 70 -3.34 -4.77 21.33
CA MET A 70 -3.69 -4.04 20.12
C MET A 70 -5.17 -3.66 20.06
N GLU A 71 -6.08 -4.55 20.50
CA GLU A 71 -7.54 -4.31 20.47
C GLU A 71 -7.91 -2.95 21.07
N PRO A 72 -7.62 -2.63 22.35
CA PRO A 72 -7.97 -1.31 22.90
C PRO A 72 -7.18 -0.17 22.24
N ALA A 73 -6.04 -0.42 21.62
CA ALA A 73 -5.28 0.61 20.93
C ALA A 73 -5.92 0.96 19.58
N VAL A 74 -6.30 -0.03 18.76
CA VAL A 74 -6.97 0.22 17.48
C VAL A 74 -8.33 0.86 17.66
N GLU A 75 -9.09 0.49 18.70
CA GLU A 75 -10.38 1.10 19.03
C GLU A 75 -10.23 2.58 19.37
N ARG A 76 -9.28 2.94 20.23
CA ARG A 76 -8.98 4.34 20.55
C ARG A 76 -8.55 5.13 19.31
N GLU A 77 -7.67 4.58 18.48
CA GLU A 77 -7.23 5.24 17.25
C GLU A 77 -8.38 5.39 16.25
N CYS A 78 -9.26 4.39 16.14
CA CYS A 78 -10.46 4.45 15.33
C CYS A 78 -11.37 5.59 15.78
N VAL A 79 -11.73 5.65 17.05
CA VAL A 79 -12.60 6.71 17.60
C VAL A 79 -11.99 8.10 17.39
N SER A 80 -10.67 8.24 17.54
CA SER A 80 -9.99 9.53 17.45
C SER A 80 -9.78 10.01 16.01
N ARG A 81 -9.70 9.09 15.01
CA ARG A 81 -9.28 9.40 13.64
C ARG A 81 -10.34 9.13 12.56
N ARG A 82 -11.43 8.47 12.90
CA ARG A 82 -12.52 8.24 11.93
C ARG A 82 -13.07 9.55 11.41
N THR A 83 -13.29 9.62 10.11
CA THR A 83 -13.85 10.81 9.43
C THR A 83 -15.36 10.72 9.24
N THR A 84 -15.94 9.54 9.45
CA THR A 84 -17.38 9.25 9.40
C THR A 84 -17.76 8.44 10.61
N ASP A 85 -19.05 8.35 10.92
CA ASP A 85 -19.54 7.57 12.05
C ASP A 85 -19.53 6.08 11.72
N ILE A 86 -18.35 5.45 11.89
CA ILE A 86 -18.13 4.01 11.75
C ILE A 86 -18.06 3.35 13.12
N ASN A 87 -18.44 2.08 13.18
CA ASN A 87 -18.29 1.28 14.39
C ASN A 87 -16.81 1.01 14.65
N CYS A 88 -16.33 1.24 15.87
CA CYS A 88 -14.94 1.04 16.28
C CYS A 88 -14.77 -0.13 17.28
N ASP A 89 -15.80 -0.94 17.51
CA ASP A 89 -15.78 -2.15 18.34
C ASP A 89 -15.27 -3.31 17.48
N TYR A 90 -13.96 -3.55 17.49
CA TYR A 90 -13.33 -4.55 16.63
C TYR A 90 -13.53 -5.98 17.17
N GLN A 91 -13.74 -6.92 16.22
CA GLN A 91 -13.71 -8.35 16.49
C GLN A 91 -12.49 -8.97 15.78
N PHE A 92 -11.74 -9.79 16.54
CA PHE A 92 -10.59 -10.53 16.02
C PHE A 92 -10.95 -12.01 15.87
N VAL A 93 -10.73 -12.57 14.69
CA VAL A 93 -11.06 -13.96 14.38
C VAL A 93 -9.86 -14.69 13.78
N VAL A 94 -9.81 -16.00 13.97
CA VAL A 94 -8.79 -16.87 13.36
C VAL A 94 -9.48 -17.79 12.37
N ASP A 95 -8.98 -17.80 11.14
CA ASP A 95 -9.34 -18.78 10.11
C ASP A 95 -8.45 -20.02 10.32
N ASP A 96 -9.06 -21.10 10.78
CA ASP A 96 -8.40 -22.33 11.17
C ASP A 96 -8.16 -23.32 10.01
N ARG A 97 -8.49 -22.93 8.79
CA ARG A 97 -8.19 -23.71 7.58
C ARG A 97 -6.70 -23.73 7.33
N LEU A 98 -6.09 -24.90 7.50
CA LEU A 98 -4.63 -25.07 7.47
C LEU A 98 -4.03 -24.94 6.06
N GLU A 99 -4.83 -25.11 5.02
CA GLU A 99 -4.44 -24.98 3.61
C GLU A 99 -4.36 -23.53 3.12
N MET A 100 -4.84 -22.58 3.93
CA MET A 100 -4.80 -21.16 3.55
C MET A 100 -3.40 -20.60 3.63
N GLU A 101 -3.01 -19.86 2.59
CA GLU A 101 -1.75 -19.09 2.60
C GLU A 101 -1.74 -18.04 3.73
N PRO A 102 -0.54 -17.62 4.20
CA PRO A 102 -0.42 -16.54 5.18
C PRO A 102 -1.15 -15.29 4.75
N ASN A 103 -2.22 -14.94 5.47
CA ASN A 103 -3.06 -13.80 5.15
C ASN A 103 -3.73 -13.21 6.39
N ALA A 104 -3.96 -11.89 6.37
CA ALA A 104 -4.91 -11.21 7.23
C ALA A 104 -5.87 -10.40 6.35
N PHE A 105 -7.05 -10.07 6.87
CA PHE A 105 -8.05 -9.32 6.14
C PHE A 105 -8.94 -8.52 7.08
N GLN A 106 -9.43 -7.39 6.61
CA GLN A 106 -10.47 -6.60 7.24
C GLN A 106 -11.79 -6.75 6.48
N THR A 107 -12.88 -6.95 7.20
CA THR A 107 -14.25 -6.97 6.69
C THR A 107 -15.22 -6.40 7.72
N LEU A 108 -16.52 -6.42 7.42
CA LEU A 108 -17.60 -6.05 8.33
C LEU A 108 -18.55 -7.24 8.50
N ASP A 109 -19.12 -7.38 9.67
CA ASP A 109 -20.30 -8.24 9.85
C ASP A 109 -21.59 -7.57 9.32
N ASP A 110 -22.72 -8.28 9.41
CA ASP A 110 -24.02 -7.81 8.94
C ASP A 110 -24.53 -6.56 9.70
N ASN A 111 -23.96 -6.25 10.86
CA ASN A 111 -24.29 -5.09 11.67
C ASN A 111 -23.30 -3.93 11.50
N GLY A 112 -22.32 -4.08 10.59
CA GLY A 112 -21.29 -3.07 10.35
C GLY A 112 -20.16 -3.07 11.38
N ARG A 113 -20.04 -4.13 12.22
CA ARG A 113 -18.94 -4.28 13.16
C ARG A 113 -17.68 -4.71 12.42
N PRO A 114 -16.52 -4.05 12.63
CA PRO A 114 -15.28 -4.42 11.95
C PRO A 114 -14.73 -5.74 12.47
N ILE A 115 -14.38 -6.62 11.53
CA ILE A 115 -13.73 -7.90 11.77
C ILE A 115 -12.33 -7.86 11.18
N ILE A 116 -11.32 -8.25 11.97
CA ILE A 116 -9.97 -8.52 11.48
C ILE A 116 -9.72 -10.01 11.62
N GLY A 117 -9.53 -10.68 10.48
CA GLY A 117 -9.26 -12.12 10.38
C GLY A 117 -7.78 -12.41 10.14
N PHE A 118 -7.31 -13.53 10.70
CA PHE A 118 -5.94 -14.03 10.54
C PHE A 118 -5.98 -15.51 10.20
N THR A 119 -5.24 -15.93 9.18
CA THR A 119 -5.03 -17.36 8.95
C THR A 119 -4.04 -17.93 9.97
N VAL A 120 -4.22 -19.20 10.33
CA VAL A 120 -3.24 -19.91 11.19
C VAL A 120 -1.84 -19.87 10.58
N SER A 121 -1.72 -19.95 9.26
CA SER A 121 -0.45 -19.88 8.55
C SER A 121 0.25 -18.52 8.71
N LEU A 122 -0.48 -17.40 8.77
CA LEU A 122 0.10 -16.08 9.06
C LEU A 122 0.61 -16.01 10.50
N ILE A 123 -0.19 -16.48 11.47
CA ILE A 123 0.19 -16.52 12.88
C ILE A 123 1.47 -17.34 13.08
N ALA A 124 1.60 -18.46 12.37
CA ALA A 124 2.78 -19.32 12.41
C ALA A 124 4.00 -18.70 11.69
N ALA A 125 3.78 -17.90 10.63
CA ALA A 125 4.84 -17.26 9.85
C ALA A 125 5.43 -16.01 10.55
N ALA A 126 4.68 -15.37 11.45
CA ALA A 126 5.14 -14.21 12.20
C ALA A 126 6.28 -14.59 13.16
N GLN A 127 7.38 -13.85 13.09
CA GLN A 127 8.60 -14.16 13.84
C GLN A 127 8.67 -13.47 15.21
N ASN A 128 7.91 -12.40 15.39
CA ASN A 128 7.89 -11.60 16.63
C ASN A 128 6.54 -10.88 16.82
N ALA A 129 6.41 -10.26 17.99
CA ALA A 129 5.20 -9.52 18.36
C ALA A 129 4.97 -8.26 17.51
N ASP A 130 6.05 -7.58 17.09
CA ASP A 130 5.95 -6.36 16.29
C ASP A 130 5.34 -6.64 14.91
N GLU A 131 5.67 -7.78 14.30
CA GLU A 131 5.09 -8.19 13.02
C GLU A 131 3.59 -8.41 13.11
N LEU A 132 3.13 -9.13 14.14
CA LEU A 132 1.69 -9.32 14.36
C LEU A 132 0.99 -8.00 14.68
N ALA A 133 1.62 -7.15 15.51
CA ALA A 133 1.07 -5.85 15.86
C ALA A 133 0.95 -4.93 14.64
N PHE A 134 1.95 -4.94 13.76
CA PHE A 134 1.92 -4.14 12.54
C PHE A 134 0.84 -4.63 11.57
N VAL A 135 0.66 -5.95 11.41
CA VAL A 135 -0.45 -6.50 10.60
C VAL A 135 -1.79 -6.09 11.19
N VAL A 136 -2.00 -6.19 12.50
CA VAL A 136 -3.22 -5.69 13.17
C VAL A 136 -3.45 -4.21 12.87
N GLY A 137 -2.41 -3.38 13.03
CA GLY A 137 -2.49 -1.95 12.77
C GLY A 137 -2.82 -1.63 11.31
N HIS A 138 -2.26 -2.38 10.36
CA HIS A 138 -2.52 -2.25 8.92
C HIS A 138 -3.99 -2.58 8.60
N GLU A 139 -4.49 -3.74 9.04
CA GLU A 139 -5.86 -4.15 8.78
C GLU A 139 -6.89 -3.20 9.46
N ALA A 140 -6.62 -2.78 10.70
CA ALA A 140 -7.46 -1.80 11.38
C ALA A 140 -7.51 -0.47 10.62
N SER A 141 -6.39 -0.07 10.00
CA SER A 141 -6.31 1.18 9.24
C SER A 141 -7.17 1.18 7.98
N HIS A 142 -7.38 0.03 7.34
CA HIS A 142 -8.34 -0.08 6.24
C HIS A 142 -9.75 0.31 6.69
N HIS A 143 -10.16 -0.08 7.89
CA HIS A 143 -11.46 0.31 8.45
C HIS A 143 -11.48 1.79 8.87
N ILE A 144 -10.48 2.27 9.63
CA ILE A 144 -10.38 3.66 10.09
C ILE A 144 -10.46 4.65 8.91
N LEU A 145 -9.79 4.30 7.79
CA LEU A 145 -9.74 5.11 6.57
C LEU A 145 -10.89 4.83 5.60
N ASN A 146 -11.83 3.95 6.00
CA ASN A 146 -13.03 3.57 5.24
C ASN A 146 -12.71 3.06 3.81
N HIS A 147 -11.62 2.29 3.67
CA HIS A 147 -11.15 1.79 2.37
C HIS A 147 -12.13 0.82 1.72
N LEU A 148 -12.85 0.00 2.50
CA LEU A 148 -13.81 -0.97 1.98
C LEU A 148 -14.98 -0.28 1.25
N ALA A 149 -15.56 0.76 1.86
CA ALA A 149 -16.62 1.53 1.22
C ALA A 149 -16.11 2.32 0.01
N ARG A 150 -14.92 2.91 0.11
CA ARG A 150 -14.26 3.62 -1.01
C ARG A 150 -13.99 2.68 -2.18
N LYS A 151 -13.55 1.45 -1.92
CA LYS A 151 -13.33 0.41 -2.95
C LYS A 151 -14.62 0.05 -3.66
N SER A 152 -15.70 -0.15 -2.91
CA SER A 152 -17.04 -0.42 -3.47
C SER A 152 -17.53 0.74 -4.35
N ASN A 153 -17.40 1.97 -3.86
CA ASN A 153 -17.80 3.17 -4.61
C ASN A 153 -16.99 3.35 -5.90
N SER A 154 -15.67 3.10 -5.86
CA SER A 154 -14.80 3.18 -7.05
C SER A 154 -15.12 2.10 -8.07
N ALA A 155 -15.42 0.88 -7.63
CA ALA A 155 -15.86 -0.21 -8.51
C ALA A 155 -17.20 0.15 -9.19
N THR A 156 -18.17 0.67 -8.41
CA THR A 156 -19.47 1.10 -8.92
C THR A 156 -19.32 2.22 -9.95
N ALA A 157 -18.50 3.23 -9.65
CA ALA A 157 -18.25 4.34 -10.58
C ALA A 157 -17.61 3.83 -11.88
N GLY A 158 -16.62 2.94 -11.81
CA GLY A 158 -16.02 2.32 -12.98
C GLY A 158 -17.00 1.54 -13.84
N ALA A 159 -17.87 0.75 -13.19
CA ALA A 159 -18.94 0.01 -13.88
C ALA A 159 -19.92 0.96 -14.61
N ILE A 160 -20.38 2.01 -13.93
CA ILE A 160 -21.33 2.99 -14.51
C ILE A 160 -20.71 3.70 -15.70
N ILE A 161 -19.48 4.18 -15.60
CA ILE A 161 -18.79 4.92 -16.66
C ILE A 161 -18.61 4.02 -17.89
N LEU A 162 -18.01 2.86 -17.75
CA LEU A 162 -17.72 1.99 -18.90
C LEU A 162 -19.00 1.37 -19.48
N GLY A 163 -19.95 0.96 -18.63
CA GLY A 163 -21.26 0.47 -19.08
C GLY A 163 -22.07 1.53 -19.82
N GLY A 164 -22.03 2.78 -19.32
CA GLY A 164 -22.67 3.91 -19.98
C GLY A 164 -22.08 4.23 -21.36
N LEU A 165 -20.75 4.18 -21.49
CA LEU A 165 -20.08 4.35 -22.78
C LEU A 165 -20.43 3.24 -23.77
N ALA A 166 -20.48 1.97 -23.32
CA ALA A 166 -20.88 0.83 -24.15
C ALA A 166 -22.33 0.96 -24.62
N ALA A 167 -23.25 1.33 -23.74
CA ALA A 167 -24.66 1.57 -24.07
C ALA A 167 -24.83 2.71 -25.07
N ALA A 168 -24.11 3.82 -24.88
CA ALA A 168 -24.13 4.97 -25.80
C ALA A 168 -23.56 4.61 -27.19
N ALA A 169 -22.64 3.62 -27.27
CA ALA A 169 -22.11 3.07 -28.49
C ALA A 169 -23.04 2.04 -29.16
N GLY A 170 -24.22 1.75 -28.59
CA GLY A 170 -25.19 0.78 -29.11
C GLY A 170 -24.87 -0.67 -28.89
N ALA A 171 -24.06 -0.97 -27.87
CA ALA A 171 -23.72 -2.34 -27.51
C ALA A 171 -24.95 -3.12 -26.99
N ASP A 172 -24.99 -4.43 -27.21
CA ASP A 172 -26.01 -5.31 -26.63
C ASP A 172 -25.82 -5.49 -25.10
N SER A 173 -26.84 -6.03 -24.45
CA SER A 173 -26.86 -6.19 -22.99
C SER A 173 -25.71 -7.05 -22.44
N THR A 174 -25.27 -8.08 -23.18
CA THR A 174 -24.17 -8.94 -22.78
C THR A 174 -22.84 -8.22 -22.82
N THR A 175 -22.61 -7.45 -23.87
CA THR A 175 -21.43 -6.59 -24.01
C THR A 175 -21.42 -5.51 -22.93
N ILE A 176 -22.55 -4.84 -22.66
CA ILE A 176 -22.66 -3.84 -21.58
C ILE A 176 -22.31 -4.47 -20.24
N SER A 177 -22.85 -5.65 -19.90
CA SER A 177 -22.57 -6.33 -18.65
C SER A 177 -21.09 -6.70 -18.50
N SER A 178 -20.46 -7.19 -19.57
CA SER A 178 -19.01 -7.53 -19.58
C SER A 178 -18.15 -6.30 -19.39
N VAL A 179 -18.48 -5.19 -20.02
CA VAL A 179 -17.76 -3.91 -19.91
C VAL A 179 -17.97 -3.28 -18.54
N GLN A 180 -19.15 -3.40 -17.94
CA GLN A 180 -19.41 -2.99 -16.55
C GLN A 180 -18.54 -3.75 -15.57
N GLN A 181 -18.42 -5.08 -15.71
CA GLN A 181 -17.55 -5.91 -14.85
C GLN A 181 -16.08 -5.51 -15.02
N MET A 182 -15.63 -5.23 -16.24
CA MET A 182 -14.30 -4.72 -16.49
C MET A 182 -14.09 -3.34 -15.84
N GLY A 183 -15.06 -2.45 -15.94
CA GLY A 183 -15.05 -1.13 -15.30
C GLY A 183 -14.96 -1.20 -13.78
N ALA A 184 -15.73 -2.10 -13.17
CA ALA A 184 -15.67 -2.37 -11.73
C ALA A 184 -14.28 -2.87 -11.31
N ASN A 185 -13.70 -3.81 -12.05
CA ASN A 185 -12.37 -4.35 -11.78
C ASN A 185 -11.28 -3.28 -11.89
N VAL A 186 -11.33 -2.43 -12.92
CA VAL A 186 -10.38 -1.31 -13.09
C VAL A 186 -10.57 -0.30 -11.96
N GLY A 187 -11.80 0.13 -11.67
CA GLY A 187 -12.11 1.09 -10.62
C GLY A 187 -11.63 0.64 -9.24
N SER A 188 -11.77 -0.65 -8.91
CA SER A 188 -11.28 -1.19 -7.65
C SER A 188 -9.75 -1.30 -7.55
N ARG A 189 -9.04 -1.40 -8.68
CA ARG A 189 -7.58 -1.60 -8.73
C ARG A 189 -6.78 -0.30 -8.78
N VAL A 190 -7.29 0.72 -9.48
CA VAL A 190 -6.54 1.98 -9.72
C VAL A 190 -6.13 2.65 -8.41
N TYR A 191 -6.99 2.57 -7.37
CA TYR A 191 -6.74 3.22 -6.09
C TYR A 191 -6.19 2.29 -5.00
N SER A 192 -6.10 0.97 -5.25
CA SER A 192 -5.74 0.00 -4.22
C SER A 192 -4.33 0.18 -3.67
N LYS A 193 -3.35 0.55 -4.53
CA LYS A 193 -1.96 0.77 -4.11
C LYS A 193 -1.82 1.96 -3.16
N ASP A 194 -2.49 3.07 -3.44
CA ASP A 194 -2.45 4.25 -2.57
C ASP A 194 -3.11 3.96 -1.23
N TRP A 195 -4.17 3.16 -1.20
CA TRP A 195 -4.82 2.78 0.04
C TRP A 195 -3.97 1.83 0.89
N GLU A 196 -3.23 0.92 0.26
CA GLU A 196 -2.24 0.09 0.95
C GLU A 196 -1.16 0.96 1.62
N LEU A 197 -0.63 1.96 0.89
CA LEU A 197 0.35 2.90 1.46
C LEU A 197 -0.25 3.77 2.57
N GLN A 198 -1.52 4.15 2.48
CA GLN A 198 -2.24 4.84 3.56
C GLN A 198 -2.41 3.91 4.77
N ALA A 199 -2.73 2.63 4.56
CA ALA A 199 -2.84 1.65 5.62
C ALA A 199 -1.49 1.36 6.29
N ASP A 200 -0.40 1.29 5.53
CA ASP A 200 0.96 1.17 6.07
C ASP A 200 1.34 2.37 6.95
N TYR A 201 1.03 3.59 6.49
CA TYR A 201 1.31 4.80 7.24
C TYR A 201 0.50 4.87 8.55
N MET A 202 -0.80 4.69 8.47
CA MET A 202 -1.69 4.72 9.62
C MET A 202 -1.42 3.53 10.55
N GLY A 203 -1.20 2.33 9.99
CA GLY A 203 -0.87 1.13 10.74
C GLY A 203 0.40 1.28 11.55
N ALA A 204 1.41 1.96 11.01
CA ALA A 204 2.62 2.28 11.76
C ALA A 204 2.33 3.19 12.96
N ILE A 205 1.47 4.20 12.81
CA ILE A 205 1.06 5.08 13.91
C ILE A 205 0.33 4.28 15.00
N VAL A 206 -0.65 3.46 14.61
CA VAL A 206 -1.42 2.60 15.53
C VAL A 206 -0.47 1.66 16.31
N THR A 207 0.46 1.02 15.59
CA THR A 207 1.45 0.10 16.15
C THR A 207 2.35 0.79 17.18
N MET A 208 2.87 1.99 16.85
CA MET A 208 3.68 2.80 17.79
C MET A 208 2.88 3.20 19.03
N ASN A 209 1.64 3.65 18.85
CA ASN A 209 0.78 4.07 19.98
C ASN A 209 0.38 2.91 20.88
N ALA A 210 0.42 1.68 20.36
CA ALA A 210 0.31 0.45 21.14
C ALA A 210 1.63 0.02 21.79
N GLY A 211 2.75 0.73 21.54
CA GLY A 211 4.07 0.44 22.12
C GLY A 211 4.79 -0.74 21.49
N TYR A 212 4.62 -0.94 20.18
CA TYR A 212 5.38 -1.86 19.34
C TYR A 212 6.24 -1.09 18.32
N ASP A 213 7.23 -1.76 17.73
CA ASP A 213 8.09 -1.19 16.69
C ASP A 213 7.52 -1.50 15.28
N PRO A 214 6.93 -0.51 14.58
CA PRO A 214 6.38 -0.76 13.25
C PRO A 214 7.45 -1.00 12.18
N VAL A 215 8.70 -0.53 12.37
CA VAL A 215 9.78 -0.79 11.42
C VAL A 215 10.19 -2.25 11.49
N ASN A 216 10.36 -2.79 12.70
CA ASN A 216 10.58 -4.22 12.92
C ASN A 216 9.35 -5.04 12.47
N GLY A 217 8.16 -4.54 12.71
CA GLY A 217 6.91 -5.17 12.28
C GLY A 217 6.79 -5.29 10.75
N ALA A 218 7.17 -4.24 10.02
CA ALA A 218 7.12 -4.22 8.56
C ALA A 218 8.15 -5.16 7.89
N GLU A 219 9.14 -5.70 8.64
CA GLU A 219 10.03 -6.74 8.14
C GLU A 219 9.26 -8.01 7.69
N PHE A 220 8.05 -8.23 8.20
CA PHE A 220 7.13 -9.25 7.69
C PHE A 220 6.97 -9.17 6.17
N PHE A 221 6.78 -7.97 5.62
CA PHE A 221 6.62 -7.77 4.18
C PHE A 221 7.87 -8.10 3.36
N ARG A 222 9.06 -8.07 3.99
CA ARG A 222 10.31 -8.43 3.29
C ARG A 222 10.38 -9.92 2.93
N ARG A 223 9.61 -10.74 3.61
CA ARG A 223 9.53 -12.19 3.37
C ARG A 223 8.42 -12.58 2.41
N MET A 224 7.47 -11.68 2.17
CA MET A 224 6.42 -11.91 1.16
C MET A 224 6.98 -11.71 -0.26
N PRO A 225 6.39 -12.36 -1.28
CA PRO A 225 6.72 -12.07 -2.67
C PRO A 225 6.58 -10.57 -2.98
N ASP A 226 7.59 -9.97 -3.62
CA ASP A 226 7.53 -8.55 -4.00
C ASP A 226 6.82 -8.42 -5.36
N PRO A 227 5.66 -7.77 -5.44
CA PRO A 227 4.96 -7.56 -6.71
C PRO A 227 5.68 -6.56 -7.62
N GLY A 228 6.73 -5.89 -7.14
CA GLY A 228 7.46 -4.86 -7.88
C GLY A 228 6.60 -3.64 -8.25
N ASN A 229 6.96 -2.96 -9.33
CA ASN A 229 6.26 -1.74 -9.80
C ASN A 229 5.25 -2.02 -10.92
N GLN A 230 4.67 -3.21 -10.99
CA GLN A 230 3.67 -3.53 -12.01
C GLN A 230 2.46 -2.58 -11.91
N ILE A 231 2.08 -1.97 -13.03
CA ILE A 231 0.99 -0.97 -13.10
C ILE A 231 -0.36 -1.57 -12.63
N LEU A 232 -0.59 -2.85 -12.92
CA LEU A 232 -1.81 -3.57 -12.53
C LEU A 232 -1.61 -4.52 -11.34
N GLY A 233 -0.46 -4.47 -10.66
CA GLY A 233 -0.23 -5.23 -9.43
C GLY A 233 -1.16 -4.76 -8.31
N SER A 234 -1.67 -5.69 -7.49
CA SER A 234 -2.60 -5.39 -6.41
C SER A 234 -1.95 -4.69 -5.21
N HIS A 235 -0.64 -4.81 -5.04
CA HIS A 235 0.10 -4.24 -3.91
C HIS A 235 1.23 -3.31 -4.36
N PRO A 236 1.60 -2.31 -3.55
CA PRO A 236 2.79 -1.50 -3.77
C PRO A 236 4.07 -2.33 -3.66
N SER A 237 5.17 -1.83 -4.23
CA SER A 237 6.48 -2.45 -4.03
C SER A 237 6.87 -2.43 -2.55
N ARG A 238 7.64 -3.43 -2.14
CA ARG A 238 8.18 -3.52 -0.78
C ARG A 238 8.90 -2.23 -0.35
N ALA A 239 9.70 -1.64 -1.24
CA ALA A 239 10.41 -0.38 -0.97
C ALA A 239 9.44 0.77 -0.66
N ALA A 240 8.34 0.89 -1.41
CA ALA A 240 7.32 1.91 -1.17
C ALA A 240 6.62 1.72 0.19
N ARG A 241 6.28 0.48 0.56
CA ARG A 241 5.68 0.15 1.86
C ARG A 241 6.61 0.52 3.03
N MET A 242 7.88 0.09 2.96
CA MET A 242 8.89 0.42 3.98
C MET A 242 9.10 1.94 4.11
N ALA A 243 9.12 2.68 3.00
CA ALA A 243 9.24 4.14 3.02
C ALA A 243 8.06 4.81 3.74
N GLN A 244 6.83 4.31 3.58
CA GLN A 244 5.65 4.83 4.29
C GLN A 244 5.73 4.57 5.79
N VAL A 245 6.15 3.38 6.21
CA VAL A 245 6.34 3.06 7.63
C VAL A 245 7.41 3.97 8.26
N GLN A 246 8.55 4.14 7.59
CA GLN A 246 9.61 5.04 8.07
C GLN A 246 9.14 6.49 8.14
N LYS A 247 8.37 6.94 7.15
CA LYS A 247 7.76 8.28 7.15
C LYS A 247 6.83 8.46 8.34
N ALA A 248 5.94 7.51 8.62
CA ALA A 248 5.03 7.56 9.75
C ALA A 248 5.80 7.67 11.09
N VAL A 249 6.84 6.86 11.27
CA VAL A 249 7.70 6.91 12.46
C VAL A 249 8.35 8.28 12.62
N ALA A 250 8.88 8.85 11.54
CA ALA A 250 9.50 10.18 11.57
C ALA A 250 8.46 11.26 11.90
N ASP A 251 7.25 11.17 11.36
CA ASP A 251 6.17 12.12 11.60
C ASP A 251 5.65 12.06 13.04
N VAL A 252 5.49 10.85 13.62
CA VAL A 252 5.13 10.68 15.04
C VAL A 252 6.19 11.30 15.94
N ARG A 253 7.46 10.96 15.71
CA ARG A 253 8.59 11.51 16.52
C ARG A 253 8.70 13.02 16.44
N ALA A 254 8.28 13.61 15.34
CA ALA A 254 8.26 15.06 15.12
C ALA A 254 6.94 15.73 15.57
N GLY A 255 5.98 14.99 16.15
CA GLY A 255 4.69 15.51 16.59
C GLY A 255 3.75 15.97 15.46
N ARG A 256 3.95 15.45 14.25
CA ARG A 256 3.15 15.83 13.06
C ARG A 256 1.89 14.99 12.82
N THR A 257 1.63 14.00 13.67
CA THR A 257 0.51 13.05 13.52
C THR A 257 -0.56 13.28 14.59
N ARG A 258 -1.22 14.41 14.56
CA ARG A 258 -2.39 14.67 15.41
C ARG A 258 -3.69 14.26 14.73
#